data_d4dadb52d0a546d23a8a0f487cde40b5
#
_entry.id   d4dadb52d0a546d23a8a0f487cde40b5
#
_cell.length_a   1.000
_cell.length_b   1.000
_cell.length_c   1.000
_cell.angle_alpha   90.00
_cell.angle_beta   90.00
_cell.angle_gamma   90.00
#
_symmetry.space_group_name_H-M   'P 1'
#
loop_
_entity.id
_entity.type
_entity.pdbx_description
1 polymer ?
#
loop_
_entity_poly.entity_id
_entity_poly.type
_entity_poly.pdbx_seq_one_letter_code
_entity_poly.pdbx_strand_id
1 'polypeptide(L)'
;MSTRPLWLSSLPAIVEPNQIASERARVNDYAVDGCLPQAVVYPETFDQVAAVLRWAQTEKLAVLPWGSGTLITLGAPPERLDLVLSTSRLQRISEYDAANFTLTAEAGVSFSQVAGLAAGHMQTLPLQYAFSPATLGGIIATNAESPKRLRYGGVRDLLLGMRIALPSGEIAHFGGKVVKNVAGYDMCKLFLGSLGALGVILEATFKLYTVPERDDTLLAVFSSLP
;
A
#
# COMPACT_ATOMS: atom_id res chain seq x y z
N MET A 1 19.47 -28.93 5.57
CA MET A 1 18.13 -28.94 6.16
C MET A 1 17.99 -27.65 6.98
N SER A 2 17.26 -26.65 6.50
CA SER A 2 17.02 -25.42 7.27
C SER A 2 16.02 -25.77 8.37
N THR A 3 16.44 -25.70 9.63
CA THR A 3 15.56 -25.91 10.78
C THR A 3 14.50 -24.82 10.78
N ARG A 4 13.24 -25.24 10.81
CA ARG A 4 12.10 -24.31 10.89
C ARG A 4 12.28 -23.42 12.13
N PRO A 5 12.17 -22.09 12.02
CA PRO A 5 12.43 -21.19 13.15
C PRO A 5 11.39 -21.40 14.25
N LEU A 6 11.81 -21.33 15.52
CA LEU A 6 10.95 -21.58 16.68
C LEU A 6 9.75 -20.63 16.75
N TRP A 7 9.93 -19.35 16.37
CA TRP A 7 8.88 -18.35 16.39
C TRP A 7 7.71 -18.70 15.44
N LEU A 8 7.94 -19.47 14.38
CA LEU A 8 6.90 -19.82 13.42
C LEU A 8 5.80 -20.71 14.06
N SER A 9 6.10 -21.39 15.15
CA SER A 9 5.11 -22.20 15.87
C SER A 9 4.10 -21.38 16.69
N SER A 10 4.42 -20.15 17.06
CA SER A 10 3.54 -19.24 17.79
C SER A 10 2.63 -18.39 16.90
N LEU A 11 2.96 -18.27 15.62
CA LEU A 11 2.19 -17.47 14.65
C LEU A 11 0.71 -17.91 14.49
N PRO A 12 0.39 -19.22 14.51
CA PRO A 12 -1.01 -19.67 14.45
C PRO A 12 -1.91 -19.28 15.64
N ALA A 13 -1.34 -18.77 16.72
CA ALA A 13 -2.09 -18.18 17.82
C ALA A 13 -2.58 -16.74 17.52
N ILE A 14 -2.06 -16.11 16.46
CA ILE A 14 -2.29 -14.70 16.11
C ILE A 14 -3.19 -14.60 14.87
N VAL A 15 -2.93 -15.44 13.87
CA VAL A 15 -3.68 -15.51 12.61
C VAL A 15 -4.00 -16.97 12.30
N GLU A 16 -5.06 -17.19 11.55
CA GLU A 16 -5.49 -18.54 11.16
C GLU A 16 -4.42 -19.25 10.30
N PRO A 17 -4.31 -20.59 10.37
CA PRO A 17 -3.33 -21.35 9.60
C PRO A 17 -3.38 -21.11 8.08
N ASN A 18 -4.58 -20.87 7.52
CA ASN A 18 -4.79 -20.55 6.11
C ASN A 18 -4.30 -19.14 5.70
N GLN A 19 -3.95 -18.32 6.69
CA GLN A 19 -3.37 -17.00 6.52
C GLN A 19 -1.83 -17.03 6.58
N ILE A 20 -1.21 -18.21 6.68
CA ILE A 20 0.23 -18.36 6.80
C ILE A 20 0.75 -19.21 5.63
N ALA A 21 1.77 -18.71 4.94
CA ALA A 21 2.56 -19.50 4.01
C ALA A 21 4.00 -19.59 4.49
N SER A 22 4.50 -20.81 4.68
CA SER A 22 5.89 -21.10 5.09
C SER A 22 6.53 -22.17 4.20
N GLU A 23 5.81 -22.65 3.20
CA GLU A 23 6.33 -23.58 2.19
C GLU A 23 7.27 -22.83 1.24
N ARG A 24 8.44 -23.42 0.95
CA ARG A 24 9.46 -22.78 0.13
C ARG A 24 8.94 -22.33 -1.25
N ALA A 25 8.08 -23.11 -1.86
CA ALA A 25 7.47 -22.76 -3.16
C ALA A 25 6.68 -21.44 -3.08
N ARG A 26 5.96 -21.20 -1.97
CA ARG A 26 5.13 -20.01 -1.79
C ARG A 26 5.94 -18.79 -1.36
N VAL A 27 6.97 -18.96 -0.51
CA VAL A 27 7.78 -17.83 -0.04
C VAL A 27 8.76 -17.34 -1.09
N ASN A 28 9.10 -18.16 -2.10
CA ASN A 28 9.97 -17.75 -3.21
C ASN A 28 9.39 -16.58 -4.02
N ASP A 29 8.07 -16.48 -4.14
CA ASP A 29 7.40 -15.38 -4.85
C ASP A 29 7.57 -14.03 -4.15
N TYR A 30 8.04 -14.05 -2.89
CA TYR A 30 8.26 -12.89 -2.03
C TYR A 30 9.75 -12.61 -1.80
N ALA A 31 10.62 -13.14 -2.63
CA ALA A 31 12.05 -12.85 -2.58
C ALA A 31 12.32 -11.39 -3.00
N VAL A 32 13.22 -10.71 -2.27
CA VAL A 32 13.68 -9.37 -2.59
C VAL A 32 15.20 -9.37 -2.67
N ASP A 33 15.74 -9.11 -3.85
CA ASP A 33 17.19 -9.01 -4.11
C ASP A 33 18.01 -10.19 -3.51
N GLY A 34 17.46 -11.40 -3.61
CA GLY A 34 18.08 -12.61 -3.09
C GLY A 34 17.76 -12.93 -1.63
N CYS A 35 17.14 -12.02 -0.89
CA CYS A 35 16.63 -12.29 0.46
C CYS A 35 15.26 -12.98 0.39
N LEU A 36 15.17 -14.17 1.00
CA LEU A 36 13.94 -14.96 1.09
C LEU A 36 13.32 -14.81 2.48
N PRO A 37 12.02 -14.52 2.58
CA PRO A 37 11.33 -14.58 3.87
C PRO A 37 11.22 -16.04 4.36
N GLN A 38 11.07 -16.19 5.66
CA GLN A 38 10.82 -17.50 6.26
C GLN A 38 9.32 -17.85 6.29
N ALA A 39 8.47 -16.81 6.29
CA ALA A 39 7.02 -16.94 6.18
C ALA A 39 6.41 -15.70 5.55
N VAL A 40 5.19 -15.88 5.02
CA VAL A 40 4.30 -14.81 4.57
C VAL A 40 3.00 -14.93 5.35
N VAL A 41 2.49 -13.81 5.88
CA VAL A 41 1.18 -13.73 6.52
C VAL A 41 0.24 -12.86 5.70
N TYR A 42 -1.03 -13.25 5.68
CA TYR A 42 -2.11 -12.61 4.93
C TYR A 42 -3.24 -12.20 5.88
N PRO A 43 -3.06 -11.18 6.71
CA PRO A 43 -4.10 -10.73 7.63
C PRO A 43 -5.31 -10.19 6.85
N GLU A 44 -6.51 -10.42 7.40
CA GLU A 44 -7.80 -10.01 6.83
C GLU A 44 -8.43 -8.81 7.55
N THR A 45 -7.87 -8.47 8.70
CA THR A 45 -8.35 -7.34 9.52
C THR A 45 -7.20 -6.46 10.00
N PHE A 46 -7.51 -5.21 10.32
CA PHE A 46 -6.54 -4.28 10.88
C PHE A 46 -5.99 -4.75 12.23
N ASP A 47 -6.86 -5.37 13.04
CA ASP A 47 -6.46 -5.92 14.33
C ASP A 47 -5.47 -7.07 14.19
N GLN A 48 -5.64 -7.93 13.17
CA GLN A 48 -4.68 -8.97 12.86
C GLN A 48 -3.33 -8.39 12.42
N VAL A 49 -3.32 -7.34 11.57
CA VAL A 49 -2.06 -6.64 11.22
C VAL A 49 -1.37 -6.12 12.46
N ALA A 50 -2.12 -5.43 13.33
CA ALA A 50 -1.61 -4.88 14.59
C ALA A 50 -1.05 -5.97 15.51
N ALA A 51 -1.74 -7.09 15.63
CA ALA A 51 -1.31 -8.23 16.44
C ALA A 51 -0.02 -8.86 15.89
N VAL A 52 0.07 -9.06 14.56
CA VAL A 52 1.28 -9.59 13.90
C VAL A 52 2.47 -8.67 14.12
N LEU A 53 2.29 -7.34 13.98
CA LEU A 53 3.39 -6.38 14.18
C LEU A 53 3.88 -6.37 15.64
N ARG A 54 2.96 -6.37 16.62
CA ARG A 54 3.30 -6.42 18.05
C ARG A 54 4.07 -7.69 18.40
N TRP A 55 3.62 -8.82 17.88
CA TRP A 55 4.30 -10.09 18.05
C TRP A 55 5.67 -10.09 17.37
N ALA A 56 5.77 -9.63 16.12
CA ALA A 56 7.02 -9.56 15.40
C ALA A 56 8.05 -8.64 16.09
N GLN A 57 7.59 -7.55 16.71
CA GLN A 57 8.44 -6.69 17.54
C GLN A 57 8.98 -7.43 18.76
N THR A 58 8.15 -8.22 19.45
CA THR A 58 8.56 -9.04 20.60
C THR A 58 9.59 -10.08 20.20
N GLU A 59 9.39 -10.75 19.08
CA GLU A 59 10.29 -11.75 18.50
C GLU A 59 11.50 -11.13 17.76
N LYS A 60 11.58 -9.80 17.67
CA LYS A 60 12.62 -9.04 16.96
C LYS A 60 12.78 -9.46 15.49
N LEU A 61 11.68 -9.67 14.80
CA LEU A 61 11.65 -10.06 13.39
C LEU A 61 11.76 -8.86 12.45
N ALA A 62 12.48 -9.04 11.35
CA ALA A 62 12.47 -8.12 10.23
C ALA A 62 11.22 -8.38 9.38
N VAL A 63 10.29 -7.41 9.35
CA VAL A 63 9.00 -7.49 8.65
C VAL A 63 9.02 -6.60 7.42
N LEU A 64 8.62 -7.15 6.28
CA LEU A 64 8.43 -6.39 5.04
C LEU A 64 6.93 -6.32 4.72
N PRO A 65 6.31 -5.13 4.73
CA PRO A 65 4.98 -4.93 4.19
C PRO A 65 4.95 -5.18 2.68
N TRP A 66 3.92 -5.89 2.20
CA TRP A 66 3.81 -6.27 0.80
C TRP A 66 2.42 -5.99 0.24
N GLY A 67 2.35 -5.17 -0.81
CA GLY A 67 1.13 -4.99 -1.60
C GLY A 67 1.07 -6.02 -2.75
N SER A 68 1.31 -5.55 -3.98
CA SER A 68 1.44 -6.39 -5.18
C SER A 68 2.89 -6.66 -5.60
N GLY A 69 3.87 -6.07 -4.93
CA GLY A 69 5.29 -6.29 -5.23
C GLY A 69 5.82 -5.55 -6.47
N THR A 70 5.00 -4.73 -7.14
CA THR A 70 5.37 -4.10 -8.44
C THR A 70 6.60 -3.20 -8.40
N LEU A 71 6.91 -2.60 -7.25
CA LEU A 71 8.07 -1.73 -7.03
C LEU A 71 8.87 -2.18 -5.80
N ILE A 72 8.88 -3.47 -5.51
CA ILE A 72 9.46 -3.98 -4.26
C ILE A 72 10.99 -3.84 -4.21
N THR A 73 11.64 -3.75 -5.35
CA THR A 73 13.09 -3.53 -5.48
C THR A 73 13.48 -2.05 -5.43
N LEU A 74 12.51 -1.15 -5.18
CA LEU A 74 12.81 0.27 -4.98
C LEU A 74 13.47 0.47 -3.62
N GLY A 75 14.69 0.99 -3.60
CA GLY A 75 15.47 1.20 -2.39
C GLY A 75 16.66 0.25 -2.29
N ALA A 76 17.21 0.13 -1.09
CA ALA A 76 18.31 -0.79 -0.82
C ALA A 76 17.79 -2.20 -0.54
N PRO A 77 18.54 -3.25 -0.92
CA PRO A 77 18.23 -4.62 -0.53
C PRO A 77 18.11 -4.76 0.99
N PRO A 78 17.17 -5.56 1.52
CA PRO A 78 17.07 -5.80 2.94
C PRO A 78 18.27 -6.64 3.43
N GLU A 79 18.88 -6.24 4.55
CA GLU A 79 19.95 -7.04 5.18
C GLU A 79 19.39 -8.36 5.76
N ARG A 80 18.15 -8.36 6.18
CA ARG A 80 17.43 -9.51 6.75
C ARG A 80 15.93 -9.41 6.43
N LEU A 81 15.34 -10.54 6.11
CA LEU A 81 13.92 -10.66 5.86
C LEU A 81 13.38 -11.92 6.52
N ASP A 82 12.68 -11.78 7.64
CA ASP A 82 12.09 -12.90 8.36
C ASP A 82 10.64 -13.15 7.92
N LEU A 83 9.85 -12.10 7.85
CA LEU A 83 8.42 -12.17 7.63
C LEU A 83 7.97 -11.17 6.56
N VAL A 84 7.18 -11.63 5.61
CA VAL A 84 6.39 -10.73 4.75
C VAL A 84 4.98 -10.62 5.31
N LEU A 85 4.50 -9.38 5.45
CA LEU A 85 3.15 -9.07 5.82
C LEU A 85 2.41 -8.55 4.57
N SER A 86 1.60 -9.43 3.97
CA SER A 86 0.86 -9.11 2.74
C SER A 86 -0.48 -8.46 3.05
N THR A 87 -0.72 -7.30 2.45
CA THR A 87 -2.01 -6.60 2.52
C THR A 87 -3.03 -7.09 1.49
N SER A 88 -2.72 -8.17 0.75
CA SER A 88 -3.54 -8.67 -0.35
C SER A 88 -4.97 -9.09 0.04
N ARG A 89 -5.24 -9.32 1.31
CA ARG A 89 -6.59 -9.63 1.83
C ARG A 89 -7.31 -8.42 2.41
N LEU A 90 -6.68 -7.26 2.47
CA LEU A 90 -7.29 -5.98 2.84
C LEU A 90 -7.80 -5.30 1.57
N GLN A 91 -8.98 -5.71 1.08
CA GLN A 91 -9.48 -5.32 -0.25
C GLN A 91 -10.85 -4.64 -0.22
N ARG A 92 -11.30 -4.13 0.90
CA ARG A 92 -12.57 -3.41 1.00
C ARG A 92 -12.43 -1.97 0.50
N ILE A 93 -13.40 -1.54 -0.31
CA ILE A 93 -13.71 -0.12 -0.51
C ILE A 93 -14.69 0.23 0.60
N SER A 94 -14.19 0.91 1.64
CA SER A 94 -14.94 1.19 2.86
C SER A 94 -15.99 2.25 2.62
N GLU A 95 -15.73 3.18 1.69
CA GLU A 95 -16.65 4.26 1.37
C GLU A 95 -16.36 4.84 -0.02
N TYR A 96 -17.41 5.17 -0.73
CA TYR A 96 -17.37 5.94 -1.96
C TYR A 96 -18.43 7.05 -1.89
N ASP A 97 -17.99 8.29 -1.76
CA ASP A 97 -18.85 9.47 -1.71
C ASP A 97 -18.69 10.26 -3.01
N ALA A 98 -19.57 9.94 -3.98
CA ALA A 98 -19.55 10.59 -5.28
C ALA A 98 -19.88 12.09 -5.20
N ALA A 99 -20.72 12.51 -4.25
CA ALA A 99 -21.11 13.90 -4.09
C ALA A 99 -19.97 14.77 -3.58
N ASN A 100 -19.12 14.22 -2.70
CA ASN A 100 -17.98 14.91 -2.13
C ASN A 100 -16.65 14.56 -2.80
N PHE A 101 -16.68 13.78 -3.88
CA PHE A 101 -15.47 13.37 -4.62
C PHE A 101 -14.42 12.71 -3.72
N THR A 102 -14.85 11.80 -2.85
CA THR A 102 -13.92 11.07 -1.97
C THR A 102 -14.13 9.56 -2.06
N LEU A 103 -13.04 8.83 -1.90
CA LEU A 103 -13.01 7.37 -1.83
C LEU A 103 -12.11 6.95 -0.69
N THR A 104 -12.60 6.06 0.17
CA THR A 104 -11.83 5.41 1.23
C THR A 104 -11.75 3.92 0.95
N ALA A 105 -10.54 3.38 0.88
CA ALA A 105 -10.30 1.97 0.58
C ALA A 105 -9.10 1.42 1.33
N GLU A 106 -9.14 0.11 1.60
CA GLU A 106 -8.07 -0.64 2.22
C GLU A 106 -6.84 -0.72 1.31
N ALA A 107 -5.66 -0.88 1.92
CA ALA A 107 -4.37 -0.76 1.26
C ALA A 107 -4.11 -1.80 0.15
N GLY A 108 -4.74 -2.97 0.23
CA GLY A 108 -4.64 -4.04 -0.76
C GLY A 108 -5.56 -3.86 -1.98
N VAL A 109 -6.46 -2.89 -1.97
CA VAL A 109 -7.29 -2.56 -3.14
C VAL A 109 -6.39 -2.13 -4.30
N SER A 110 -6.59 -2.69 -5.49
CA SER A 110 -5.82 -2.31 -6.67
C SER A 110 -6.27 -0.97 -7.24
N PHE A 111 -5.32 -0.26 -7.85
CA PHE A 111 -5.64 0.99 -8.57
C PHE A 111 -6.69 0.78 -9.66
N SER A 112 -6.64 -0.36 -10.36
CA SER A 112 -7.62 -0.69 -11.41
C SER A 112 -9.04 -0.86 -10.89
N GLN A 113 -9.23 -1.43 -9.69
CA GLN A 113 -10.54 -1.52 -9.05
C GLN A 113 -11.10 -0.14 -8.73
N VAL A 114 -10.26 0.76 -8.18
CA VAL A 114 -10.65 2.15 -7.91
C VAL A 114 -10.99 2.90 -9.20
N ALA A 115 -10.15 2.76 -10.23
CA ALA A 115 -10.38 3.41 -11.52
C ALA A 115 -11.69 2.95 -12.18
N GLY A 116 -11.97 1.63 -12.13
CA GLY A 116 -13.22 1.08 -12.67
C GLY A 116 -14.46 1.58 -11.92
N LEU A 117 -14.41 1.61 -10.59
CA LEU A 117 -15.51 2.15 -9.77
C LEU A 117 -15.74 3.64 -10.05
N ALA A 118 -14.69 4.45 -10.05
CA ALA A 118 -14.79 5.89 -10.28
C ALA A 118 -15.32 6.21 -11.69
N ALA A 119 -14.91 5.47 -12.71
CA ALA A 119 -15.39 5.64 -14.08
C ALA A 119 -16.91 5.45 -14.20
N GLY A 120 -17.49 4.52 -13.44
CA GLY A 120 -18.95 4.33 -13.37
C GLY A 120 -19.73 5.55 -12.87
N HIS A 121 -19.05 6.49 -12.20
CA HIS A 121 -19.61 7.74 -11.69
C HIS A 121 -19.09 8.98 -12.44
N MET A 122 -18.48 8.82 -13.61
CA MET A 122 -17.82 9.90 -14.38
C MET A 122 -16.75 10.62 -13.56
N GLN A 123 -16.08 9.88 -12.67
CA GLN A 123 -15.03 10.36 -11.81
C GLN A 123 -13.73 9.58 -12.04
N THR A 124 -12.63 10.12 -11.57
CA THR A 124 -11.31 9.51 -11.69
C THR A 124 -10.45 9.82 -10.48
N LEU A 125 -9.63 8.86 -10.05
CA LEU A 125 -8.42 9.12 -9.28
C LEU A 125 -7.32 9.42 -10.31
N PRO A 126 -6.88 10.68 -10.48
CA PRO A 126 -6.09 11.09 -11.64
C PRO A 126 -4.62 10.70 -11.51
N LEU A 127 -4.37 9.44 -11.18
CA LEU A 127 -3.08 8.79 -11.19
C LEU A 127 -3.00 7.89 -12.43
N GLN A 128 -1.80 7.59 -12.88
CA GLN A 128 -1.59 6.70 -14.00
C GLN A 128 -0.35 5.86 -13.73
N TYR A 129 -0.55 4.57 -13.52
CA TYR A 129 0.53 3.63 -13.26
C TYR A 129 0.67 2.64 -14.41
N ALA A 130 1.91 2.53 -14.90
CA ALA A 130 2.25 1.54 -15.92
C ALA A 130 2.29 0.11 -15.37
N PHE A 131 2.41 -0.03 -14.05
CA PHE A 131 2.56 -1.33 -13.38
C PHE A 131 1.21 -1.76 -12.78
N SER A 132 0.53 -2.66 -13.44
CA SER A 132 -0.63 -3.35 -12.90
C SER A 132 -0.15 -4.71 -12.32
N PRO A 133 -0.63 -5.11 -11.14
CA PRO A 133 -1.72 -4.61 -10.32
C PRO A 133 -1.25 -3.76 -9.11
N ALA A 134 -0.79 -2.52 -9.31
CA ALA A 134 -0.40 -1.65 -8.21
C ALA A 134 -1.54 -1.50 -7.18
N THR A 135 -1.23 -1.65 -5.88
CA THR A 135 -2.18 -1.46 -4.78
C THR A 135 -2.11 -0.05 -4.21
N LEU A 136 -3.20 0.44 -3.61
CA LEU A 136 -3.23 1.78 -3.00
C LEU A 136 -2.15 1.96 -1.94
N GLY A 137 -1.94 0.96 -1.08
CA GLY A 137 -0.87 0.98 -0.07
C GLY A 137 0.52 1.06 -0.69
N GLY A 138 0.77 0.30 -1.77
CA GLY A 138 2.03 0.32 -2.52
C GLY A 138 2.28 1.67 -3.19
N ILE A 139 1.25 2.28 -3.78
CA ILE A 139 1.29 3.61 -4.41
C ILE A 139 1.70 4.68 -3.39
N ILE A 140 1.08 4.67 -2.20
CA ILE A 140 1.40 5.61 -1.13
C ILE A 140 2.82 5.35 -0.60
N ALA A 141 3.14 4.09 -0.30
CA ALA A 141 4.43 3.72 0.27
C ALA A 141 5.62 4.09 -0.64
N THR A 142 5.44 4.01 -1.96
CA THR A 142 6.49 4.36 -2.94
C THR A 142 6.43 5.81 -3.39
N ASN A 143 5.33 6.52 -3.13
CA ASN A 143 5.04 7.85 -3.69
C ASN A 143 5.27 7.88 -5.22
N ALA A 144 4.81 6.81 -5.88
CA ALA A 144 5.03 6.67 -7.31
C ALA A 144 4.33 7.78 -8.08
N GLU A 145 5.10 8.47 -8.90
CA GLU A 145 4.63 9.62 -9.66
C GLU A 145 4.05 9.22 -11.02
N SER A 146 3.15 10.04 -11.55
CA SER A 146 2.54 9.84 -12.86
C SER A 146 2.62 11.10 -13.72
N PRO A 147 2.55 10.99 -15.06
CA PRO A 147 2.54 12.15 -15.96
C PRO A 147 1.40 13.12 -15.66
N LYS A 148 0.28 12.66 -15.13
CA LYS A 148 -0.88 13.47 -14.78
C LYS A 148 -0.62 14.45 -13.63
N ARG A 149 0.50 14.31 -12.91
CA ARG A 149 0.89 15.21 -11.81
C ARG A 149 0.99 16.68 -12.20
N LEU A 150 1.31 16.98 -13.46
CA LEU A 150 1.40 18.36 -13.93
C LEU A 150 0.08 19.12 -13.81
N ARG A 151 -1.07 18.42 -13.93
CA ARG A 151 -2.39 19.03 -13.82
C ARG A 151 -3.04 18.81 -12.47
N TYR A 152 -2.92 17.59 -11.90
CA TYR A 152 -3.72 17.18 -10.75
C TYR A 152 -2.93 17.10 -9.45
N GLY A 153 -1.61 17.28 -9.52
CA GLY A 153 -0.71 16.99 -8.41
C GLY A 153 -0.33 15.52 -8.35
N GLY A 154 0.50 15.17 -7.37
CA GLY A 154 0.92 13.79 -7.10
C GLY A 154 0.03 13.10 -6.07
N VAL A 155 0.45 11.92 -5.63
CA VAL A 155 -0.22 11.18 -4.55
C VAL A 155 -0.41 12.05 -3.31
N ARG A 156 0.58 12.88 -3.00
CA ARG A 156 0.58 13.83 -1.88
C ARG A 156 -0.63 14.79 -1.87
N ASP A 157 -1.05 15.23 -3.05
CA ASP A 157 -2.09 16.25 -3.21
C ASP A 157 -3.48 15.62 -3.27
N LEU A 158 -3.53 14.32 -3.53
CA LEU A 158 -4.76 13.53 -3.65
C LEU A 158 -5.11 12.79 -2.36
N LEU A 159 -4.12 12.51 -1.49
CA LEU A 159 -4.29 11.78 -0.24
C LEU A 159 -4.83 12.72 0.85
N LEU A 160 -6.04 12.44 1.34
CA LEU A 160 -6.72 13.22 2.38
C LEU A 160 -6.51 12.67 3.78
N GLY A 161 -6.40 11.36 3.90
CA GLY A 161 -6.21 10.69 5.19
C GLY A 161 -5.79 9.25 5.04
N MET A 162 -5.30 8.65 6.12
CA MET A 162 -4.91 7.24 6.15
C MET A 162 -4.97 6.65 7.56
N ARG A 163 -5.10 5.32 7.63
CA ARG A 163 -4.86 4.52 8.83
C ARG A 163 -3.60 3.69 8.64
N ILE A 164 -2.82 3.57 9.70
CA ILE A 164 -1.53 2.91 9.70
C ILE A 164 -1.40 2.06 10.95
N ALA A 165 -0.87 0.86 10.81
CA ALA A 165 -0.38 0.08 11.93
C ALA A 165 1.11 0.37 12.14
N LEU A 166 1.47 0.87 13.31
CA LEU A 166 2.84 1.12 13.73
C LEU A 166 3.52 -0.21 14.13
N PRO A 167 4.86 -0.26 14.18
CA PRO A 167 5.58 -1.46 14.62
C PRO A 167 5.18 -1.94 16.03
N SER A 168 4.75 -1.02 16.91
CA SER A 168 4.19 -1.34 18.25
C SER A 168 2.87 -2.09 18.21
N GLY A 169 2.22 -2.20 17.06
CA GLY A 169 0.86 -2.69 16.90
C GLY A 169 -0.21 -1.66 17.28
N GLU A 170 0.14 -0.40 17.47
CA GLU A 170 -0.81 0.69 17.60
C GLU A 170 -1.35 1.07 16.23
N ILE A 171 -2.68 1.28 16.13
CA ILE A 171 -3.32 1.78 14.90
C ILE A 171 -3.52 3.29 15.06
N ALA A 172 -2.84 4.06 14.23
CA ALA A 172 -2.96 5.50 14.16
C ALA A 172 -3.81 5.92 12.96
N HIS A 173 -4.57 7.01 13.12
CA HIS A 173 -5.36 7.63 12.05
C HIS A 173 -4.91 9.08 11.85
N PHE A 174 -4.61 9.44 10.61
CA PHE A 174 -4.14 10.76 10.23
C PHE A 174 -4.99 11.33 9.10
N GLY A 175 -5.16 12.66 9.11
CA GLY A 175 -6.00 13.36 8.13
C GLY A 175 -7.50 13.09 8.33
N GLY A 176 -8.27 13.17 7.26
CA GLY A 176 -9.72 12.99 7.28
C GLY A 176 -10.32 13.20 5.90
N LYS A 177 -11.65 13.22 5.80
CA LYS A 177 -12.40 13.42 4.54
C LYS A 177 -12.50 14.89 4.12
N VAL A 178 -11.92 15.82 4.89
CA VAL A 178 -12.00 17.25 4.62
C VAL A 178 -10.77 17.71 3.84
N VAL A 179 -11.01 18.51 2.80
CA VAL A 179 -9.95 19.03 1.91
C VAL A 179 -8.99 19.98 2.65
N LYS A 180 -9.41 20.53 3.78
CA LYS A 180 -8.59 21.44 4.60
C LYS A 180 -8.60 20.97 6.06
N ASN A 181 -7.50 20.37 6.50
CA ASN A 181 -7.24 20.11 7.91
C ASN A 181 -5.97 20.87 8.30
N VAL A 182 -6.15 21.88 9.16
CA VAL A 182 -5.06 22.78 9.61
C VAL A 182 -4.64 22.53 11.06
N ALA A 183 -5.19 21.51 11.70
CA ALA A 183 -4.86 21.14 13.06
C ALA A 183 -3.70 20.13 13.07
N GLY A 184 -2.53 20.58 13.51
CA GLY A 184 -1.35 19.74 13.70
C GLY A 184 -0.53 19.47 12.42
N TYR A 185 0.43 18.57 12.55
CA TYR A 185 1.27 18.15 11.43
C TYR A 185 0.51 17.22 10.48
N ASP A 186 0.75 17.39 9.19
CA ASP A 186 0.24 16.47 8.16
C ASP A 186 1.07 15.17 8.15
N MET A 187 0.69 14.27 9.04
CA MET A 187 1.38 12.99 9.18
C MET A 187 1.24 12.08 7.96
N CYS A 188 0.21 12.28 7.11
CA CYS A 188 0.11 11.56 5.85
C CYS A 188 1.36 11.75 4.99
N LYS A 189 1.96 12.94 5.03
CA LYS A 189 3.19 13.26 4.28
C LYS A 189 4.44 12.57 4.81
N LEU A 190 4.46 12.17 6.08
CA LEU A 190 5.57 11.42 6.67
C LEU A 190 5.62 9.98 6.12
N PHE A 191 4.46 9.36 5.97
CA PHE A 191 4.36 7.97 5.51
C PHE A 191 4.39 7.83 4.00
N LEU A 192 4.11 8.91 3.28
CA LEU A 192 4.21 8.95 1.83
C LEU A 192 5.68 8.80 1.37
N GLY A 193 5.97 7.78 0.60
CA GLY A 193 7.33 7.46 0.17
C GLY A 193 8.20 6.78 1.25
N SER A 194 7.59 6.32 2.36
CA SER A 194 8.32 5.64 3.45
C SER A 194 8.76 4.21 3.11
N LEU A 195 8.37 3.66 1.97
CA LEU A 195 8.65 2.28 1.53
C LEU A 195 8.24 1.20 2.55
N GLY A 196 7.26 1.53 3.43
CA GLY A 196 6.82 0.65 4.49
C GLY A 196 7.71 0.63 5.74
N ALA A 197 8.80 1.41 5.78
CA ALA A 197 9.77 1.40 6.89
C ALA A 197 9.20 1.97 8.21
N LEU A 198 8.18 2.83 8.15
CA LEU A 198 7.60 3.49 9.32
C LEU A 198 6.35 2.79 9.87
N GLY A 199 5.75 1.89 9.10
CA GLY A 199 4.55 1.17 9.47
C GLY A 199 3.81 0.60 8.26
N VAL A 200 2.74 -0.15 8.51
CA VAL A 200 1.91 -0.77 7.48
C VAL A 200 0.69 0.09 7.21
N ILE A 201 0.52 0.55 5.97
CA ILE A 201 -0.67 1.28 5.54
C ILE A 201 -1.84 0.28 5.51
N LEU A 202 -2.93 0.64 6.18
CA LEU A 202 -4.13 -0.20 6.31
C LEU A 202 -5.25 0.27 5.38
N GLU A 203 -5.48 1.58 5.35
CA GLU A 203 -6.57 2.23 4.62
C GLU A 203 -6.15 3.64 4.23
N ALA A 204 -6.69 4.14 3.13
CA ALA A 204 -6.45 5.51 2.69
C ALA A 204 -7.70 6.14 2.09
N THR A 205 -7.84 7.45 2.31
CA THR A 205 -8.88 8.30 1.73
C THR A 205 -8.27 9.19 0.66
N PHE A 206 -8.82 9.14 -0.53
CA PHE A 206 -8.38 9.93 -1.68
C PHE A 206 -9.45 10.91 -2.14
N LYS A 207 -8.97 12.04 -2.66
CA LYS A 207 -9.77 12.98 -3.43
C LYS A 207 -9.88 12.50 -4.89
N LEU A 208 -11.09 12.53 -5.42
CA LEU A 208 -11.38 12.23 -6.83
C LEU A 208 -11.58 13.53 -7.63
N TYR A 209 -11.63 13.38 -8.95
CA TYR A 209 -11.91 14.44 -9.89
C TYR A 209 -12.93 13.96 -10.92
N THR A 210 -13.60 14.90 -11.59
CA THR A 210 -14.43 14.58 -12.77
C THR A 210 -13.55 14.11 -13.92
N VAL A 211 -14.05 13.17 -14.70
CA VAL A 211 -13.44 12.82 -15.99
C VAL A 211 -13.57 14.04 -16.92
N PRO A 212 -12.51 14.45 -17.63
CA PRO A 212 -12.58 15.54 -18.60
C PRO A 212 -13.54 15.18 -19.74
N GLU A 213 -14.28 16.17 -20.24
CA GLU A 213 -15.21 15.98 -21.37
C GLU A 213 -14.48 15.56 -22.65
N ARG A 214 -13.23 15.97 -22.79
CA ARG A 214 -12.37 15.65 -23.92
C ARG A 214 -10.93 15.43 -23.49
N ASP A 215 -10.31 14.42 -24.06
CA ASP A 215 -8.89 14.08 -23.89
C ASP A 215 -8.27 13.92 -25.28
N ASP A 216 -7.30 14.78 -25.61
CA ASP A 216 -6.59 14.76 -26.90
C ASP A 216 -5.11 14.51 -26.65
N THR A 217 -4.52 13.60 -27.41
CA THR A 217 -3.09 13.30 -27.35
C THR A 217 -2.38 13.90 -28.56
N LEU A 218 -1.36 14.72 -28.30
CA LEU A 218 -0.42 15.22 -29.31
C LEU A 218 0.90 14.47 -29.23
N LEU A 219 1.26 13.81 -30.32
CA LEU A 219 2.57 13.18 -30.47
C LEU A 219 3.46 14.04 -31.39
N ALA A 220 4.53 14.60 -30.85
CA ALA A 220 5.54 15.30 -31.63
C ALA A 220 6.81 14.43 -31.71
N VAL A 221 7.26 14.18 -32.93
CA VAL A 221 8.48 13.40 -33.19
C VAL A 221 9.56 14.37 -33.68
N PHE A 222 10.69 14.38 -32.97
CA PHE A 222 11.84 15.23 -33.30
C PHE A 222 13.00 14.35 -33.78
N SER A 223 13.71 14.81 -34.79
CA SER A 223 14.92 14.12 -35.28
C SER A 223 16.13 14.34 -34.37
N SER A 224 16.12 15.43 -33.57
CA SER A 224 17.11 15.71 -32.52
C SER A 224 16.45 16.54 -31.42
N LEU A 225 16.92 16.40 -30.19
CA LEU A 225 16.55 17.32 -29.09
C LEU A 225 17.32 18.65 -29.31
N PRO A 226 16.69 19.81 -29.01
CA PRO A 226 17.37 21.10 -29.09
C PRO A 226 18.51 21.24 -28.11
#